data_3849c15d2a94970ccd2ff92361111073
#
_entry.id   3849c15d2a94970ccd2ff92361111073
#
_cell.length_a   1.000
_cell.length_b   1.000
_cell.length_c   1.000
_cell.angle_alpha   90.00
_cell.angle_beta   90.00
_cell.angle_gamma   90.00
#
_symmetry.space_group_name_H-M   'P 1'
#
loop_
_entity.id
_entity.type
_entity.pdbx_description
1 polymer ?
#
loop_
_entity_poly.entity_id
_entity_poly.type
_entity_poly.pdbx_seq_one_letter_code
_entity_poly.pdbx_strand_id
1 'polypeptide(L)'
;MALADDIDALLPQTQCTRCGYDGCRPYSEAIASGLAPINQCPPGGSATISALAHMLHRETLPLNPANGVEGATLVAVIDEERCIGCVKCLPPCPVDAIVGARRQTHTVIADVCTGCELCIAPCPVDCITMVARSSESHDPSPEINRARYYAHTARLTRRAETQAALLAARKQTAGGLGAESSAQTAASSAHTAPRDRARPAASVPPTPHQTHPARTREPS
;
A
#
# COMPACT_ATOMS: atom_id res chain seq x y z
N MET A 1 -3.66 -18.34 21.29
CA MET A 1 -3.83 -18.41 19.84
C MET A 1 -5.27 -18.78 19.46
N ALA A 2 -5.87 -19.80 20.08
CA ALA A 2 -7.26 -20.20 19.76
C ALA A 2 -8.29 -19.06 19.82
N LEU A 3 -8.31 -18.25 20.89
CA LEU A 3 -9.30 -17.17 21.03
C LEU A 3 -9.17 -16.09 19.94
N ALA A 4 -7.95 -15.71 19.54
CA ALA A 4 -7.76 -14.75 18.45
C ALA A 4 -8.20 -15.33 17.08
N ASP A 5 -8.08 -16.65 16.90
CA ASP A 5 -8.54 -17.33 15.69
C ASP A 5 -10.07 -17.35 15.62
N ASP A 6 -10.73 -17.61 16.75
CA ASP A 6 -12.19 -17.58 16.86
C ASP A 6 -12.75 -16.17 16.62
N ILE A 7 -12.11 -15.14 17.21
CA ILE A 7 -12.46 -13.74 16.97
C ILE A 7 -12.25 -13.37 15.48
N ASP A 8 -11.10 -13.74 14.90
CA ASP A 8 -10.80 -13.46 13.51
C ASP A 8 -11.81 -14.10 12.55
N ALA A 9 -12.34 -15.27 12.90
CA ALA A 9 -13.37 -15.95 12.11
C ALA A 9 -14.70 -15.17 12.04
N LEU A 10 -15.02 -14.36 13.06
CA LEU A 10 -16.22 -13.52 13.11
C LEU A 10 -16.05 -12.17 12.38
N LEU A 11 -14.81 -11.77 12.07
CA LEU A 11 -14.57 -10.50 11.38
C LEU A 11 -14.85 -10.61 9.87
N PRO A 12 -15.32 -9.53 9.21
CA PRO A 12 -15.74 -9.54 7.81
C PRO A 12 -14.58 -9.68 6.80
N GLN A 13 -13.35 -9.66 7.27
CA GLN A 13 -12.13 -9.83 6.46
C GLN A 13 -11.98 -8.85 5.30
N THR A 14 -12.52 -7.63 5.44
CA THR A 14 -12.37 -6.56 4.44
C THR A 14 -10.98 -5.97 4.38
N GLN A 15 -10.17 -6.15 5.44
CA GLN A 15 -8.80 -5.65 5.60
C GLN A 15 -8.67 -4.13 5.41
N CYS A 16 -9.73 -3.38 5.79
CA CYS A 16 -9.89 -1.95 5.49
C CYS A 16 -9.16 -1.00 6.43
N THR A 17 -8.56 -1.49 7.52
CA THR A 17 -7.83 -0.73 8.55
C THR A 17 -8.67 0.32 9.32
N ARG A 18 -9.98 0.44 9.09
CA ARG A 18 -10.85 1.43 9.75
C ARG A 18 -10.94 1.25 11.27
N CYS A 19 -10.71 0.03 11.76
CA CYS A 19 -10.62 -0.25 13.21
C CYS A 19 -9.38 0.35 13.88
N GLY A 20 -8.44 0.92 13.11
CA GLY A 20 -7.17 1.46 13.61
C GLY A 20 -6.03 0.42 13.67
N TYR A 21 -6.26 -0.79 13.17
CA TYR A 21 -5.27 -1.86 13.07
C TYR A 21 -4.92 -2.17 11.62
N ASP A 22 -3.74 -2.74 11.36
CA ASP A 22 -3.22 -3.03 10.02
C ASP A 22 -3.95 -4.19 9.30
N GLY A 23 -5.12 -4.59 9.78
CA GLY A 23 -5.95 -5.65 9.22
C GLY A 23 -6.81 -6.32 10.26
N CYS A 24 -7.59 -7.33 9.84
CA CYS A 24 -8.52 -8.03 10.73
C CYS A 24 -7.79 -8.87 11.76
N ARG A 25 -6.68 -9.54 11.40
CA ARG A 25 -5.91 -10.37 12.32
C ARG A 25 -5.29 -9.58 13.49
N PRO A 26 -4.57 -8.46 13.29
CA PRO A 26 -4.09 -7.62 14.39
C PRO A 26 -5.21 -7.12 15.32
N TYR A 27 -6.38 -6.79 14.76
CA TYR A 27 -7.53 -6.39 15.57
C TYR A 27 -8.06 -7.55 16.41
N SER A 28 -8.16 -8.76 15.85
CA SER A 28 -8.59 -9.94 16.60
C SER A 28 -7.65 -10.29 17.76
N GLU A 29 -6.34 -10.16 17.55
CA GLU A 29 -5.30 -10.35 18.56
C GLU A 29 -5.38 -9.30 19.68
N ALA A 30 -5.64 -8.04 19.31
CA ALA A 30 -5.85 -6.97 20.29
C ALA A 30 -7.11 -7.18 21.15
N ILE A 31 -8.21 -7.66 20.55
CA ILE A 31 -9.42 -8.02 21.30
C ILE A 31 -9.13 -9.20 22.24
N ALA A 32 -8.48 -10.26 21.76
CA ALA A 32 -8.14 -11.44 22.53
C ALA A 32 -7.24 -11.12 23.74
N SER A 33 -6.34 -10.14 23.59
CA SER A 33 -5.44 -9.65 24.63
C SER A 33 -6.07 -8.60 25.55
N GLY A 34 -7.33 -8.19 25.30
CA GLY A 34 -8.00 -7.14 26.07
C GLY A 34 -7.52 -5.72 25.79
N LEU A 35 -6.71 -5.52 24.74
CA LEU A 35 -6.16 -4.22 24.35
C LEU A 35 -7.12 -3.40 23.47
N ALA A 36 -8.11 -4.04 22.86
CA ALA A 36 -9.11 -3.39 22.03
C ALA A 36 -10.54 -3.75 22.47
N PRO A 37 -11.49 -2.81 22.38
CA PRO A 37 -12.90 -3.10 22.49
C PRO A 37 -13.43 -3.80 21.23
N ILE A 38 -14.59 -4.47 21.35
CA ILE A 38 -15.19 -5.29 20.27
C ILE A 38 -15.93 -4.46 19.20
N ASN A 39 -16.04 -3.15 19.37
CA ASN A 39 -16.95 -2.28 18.63
C ASN A 39 -16.23 -1.30 17.64
N GLN A 40 -15.05 -1.65 17.16
CA GLN A 40 -14.27 -0.78 16.27
C GLN A 40 -14.34 -1.16 14.77
N CYS A 41 -15.18 -2.14 14.39
CA CYS A 41 -15.23 -2.62 13.00
C CYS A 41 -16.48 -2.11 12.26
N PRO A 42 -16.43 -1.01 11.47
CA PRO A 42 -17.59 -0.52 10.74
C PRO A 42 -18.13 -1.50 9.69
N PRO A 43 -17.28 -2.19 8.88
CA PRO A 43 -17.81 -3.16 7.92
C PRO A 43 -18.48 -4.38 8.56
N GLY A 44 -18.10 -4.73 9.78
CA GLY A 44 -18.73 -5.79 10.53
C GLY A 44 -20.04 -5.35 11.22
N GLY A 45 -20.15 -4.07 11.51
CA GLY A 45 -21.34 -3.44 12.06
C GLY A 45 -21.83 -4.07 13.35
N SER A 46 -23.11 -3.83 13.62
CA SER A 46 -23.83 -4.35 14.79
C SER A 46 -23.86 -5.87 14.85
N ALA A 47 -23.91 -6.55 13.71
CA ALA A 47 -23.93 -8.01 13.64
C ALA A 47 -22.64 -8.64 14.18
N THR A 48 -21.48 -8.13 13.73
CA THR A 48 -20.17 -8.62 14.22
C THR A 48 -19.98 -8.28 15.70
N ILE A 49 -20.37 -7.09 16.14
CA ILE A 49 -20.30 -6.69 17.56
C ILE A 49 -21.12 -7.63 18.42
N SER A 50 -22.36 -7.95 18.03
CA SER A 50 -23.23 -8.87 18.76
C SER A 50 -22.65 -10.29 18.82
N ALA A 51 -22.09 -10.79 17.70
CA ALA A 51 -21.46 -12.10 17.66
C ALA A 51 -20.22 -12.17 18.58
N LEU A 52 -19.37 -11.14 18.57
CA LEU A 52 -18.21 -11.03 19.46
C LEU A 52 -18.62 -10.91 20.92
N ALA A 53 -19.65 -10.10 21.24
CA ALA A 53 -20.16 -9.93 22.59
C ALA A 53 -20.68 -11.27 23.14
N HIS A 54 -21.45 -12.00 22.34
CA HIS A 54 -21.95 -13.32 22.70
C HIS A 54 -20.80 -14.32 22.96
N MET A 55 -19.85 -14.42 22.03
CA MET A 55 -18.73 -15.35 22.15
C MET A 55 -17.83 -15.05 23.35
N LEU A 56 -17.60 -13.76 23.64
CA LEU A 56 -16.72 -13.32 24.72
C LEU A 56 -17.45 -13.13 26.06
N HIS A 57 -18.75 -13.39 26.13
CA HIS A 57 -19.60 -13.13 27.30
C HIS A 57 -19.47 -11.68 27.81
N ARG A 58 -19.48 -10.73 26.88
CA ARG A 58 -19.40 -9.29 27.16
C ARG A 58 -20.70 -8.58 26.80
N GLU A 59 -20.87 -7.38 27.32
CA GLU A 59 -21.97 -6.51 26.91
C GLU A 59 -21.84 -6.07 25.45
N THR A 60 -22.97 -6.01 24.73
CA THR A 60 -23.02 -5.48 23.37
C THR A 60 -22.89 -3.97 23.41
N LEU A 61 -21.88 -3.44 22.73
CA LEU A 61 -21.60 -2.01 22.63
C LEU A 61 -22.11 -1.45 21.31
N PRO A 62 -22.52 -0.17 21.24
CA PRO A 62 -22.73 0.50 19.96
C PRO A 62 -21.41 0.62 19.18
N LEU A 63 -21.49 0.65 17.85
CA LEU A 63 -20.30 0.89 17.01
C LEU A 63 -19.62 2.20 17.43
N ASN A 64 -18.31 2.16 17.59
CA ASN A 64 -17.54 3.35 17.96
C ASN A 64 -17.53 4.36 16.77
N PRO A 65 -18.14 5.55 16.92
CA PRO A 65 -18.27 6.52 15.85
C PRO A 65 -16.92 7.09 15.36
N ALA A 66 -15.87 7.00 16.17
CA ALA A 66 -14.52 7.40 15.77
C ALA A 66 -13.93 6.52 14.65
N ASN A 67 -14.41 5.28 14.51
CA ASN A 67 -13.99 4.34 13.45
C ASN A 67 -14.86 4.43 12.18
N GLY A 68 -15.95 5.19 12.21
CA GLY A 68 -16.90 5.38 11.11
C GLY A 68 -18.28 4.85 11.43
N VAL A 69 -19.07 4.66 10.39
CA VAL A 69 -20.47 4.22 10.47
C VAL A 69 -20.67 2.89 9.73
N GLU A 70 -21.64 2.12 10.19
CA GLU A 70 -22.15 0.96 9.47
C GLU A 70 -22.94 1.45 8.23
N GLY A 71 -22.74 0.83 7.10
CA GLY A 71 -23.40 1.23 5.85
C GLY A 71 -23.50 0.10 4.85
N ALA A 72 -24.07 0.39 3.70
CA ALA A 72 -24.19 -0.56 2.60
C ALA A 72 -22.81 -1.04 2.12
N THR A 73 -22.74 -2.28 1.66
CA THR A 73 -21.54 -2.81 1.03
C THR A 73 -21.27 -2.07 -0.28
N LEU A 74 -20.06 -1.53 -0.39
CA LEU A 74 -19.61 -0.77 -1.54
C LEU A 74 -18.65 -1.58 -2.40
N VAL A 75 -18.56 -1.24 -3.68
CA VAL A 75 -17.56 -1.74 -4.62
C VAL A 75 -16.86 -0.57 -5.31
N ALA A 76 -15.56 -0.69 -5.52
CA ALA A 76 -14.82 0.32 -6.25
C ALA A 76 -15.08 0.18 -7.76
N VAL A 77 -15.24 1.31 -8.43
CA VAL A 77 -15.34 1.40 -9.90
C VAL A 77 -14.26 2.36 -10.39
N ILE A 78 -13.55 1.95 -11.42
CA ILE A 78 -12.51 2.78 -12.06
C ILE A 78 -13.08 3.35 -13.36
N ASP A 79 -13.02 4.66 -13.49
CA ASP A 79 -13.27 5.36 -14.75
C ASP A 79 -12.09 5.09 -15.69
N GLU A 80 -12.30 4.21 -16.66
CA GLU A 80 -11.26 3.75 -17.58
C GLU A 80 -10.79 4.86 -18.53
N GLU A 81 -11.64 5.84 -18.87
CA GLU A 81 -11.25 6.98 -19.72
C GLU A 81 -10.28 7.92 -18.99
N ARG A 82 -10.44 8.06 -17.67
CA ARG A 82 -9.57 8.88 -16.83
C ARG A 82 -8.35 8.13 -16.30
N CYS A 83 -8.36 6.80 -16.36
CA CYS A 83 -7.29 5.97 -15.84
C CYS A 83 -6.02 6.06 -16.68
N ILE A 84 -4.91 6.53 -16.09
CA ILE A 84 -3.62 6.70 -16.77
C ILE A 84 -2.69 5.48 -16.66
N GLY A 85 -3.15 4.37 -16.10
CA GLY A 85 -2.33 3.16 -15.95
C GLY A 85 -1.11 3.30 -15.04
N CYS A 86 -1.22 4.10 -13.96
CA CYS A 86 -0.09 4.40 -13.05
C CYS A 86 0.26 3.27 -12.08
N VAL A 87 -0.56 2.24 -11.96
CA VAL A 87 -0.46 1.05 -11.10
C VAL A 87 -0.45 1.31 -9.59
N LYS A 88 -0.72 2.53 -9.13
CA LYS A 88 -0.67 2.88 -7.70
C LYS A 88 -1.81 2.28 -6.88
N CYS A 89 -2.94 1.94 -7.50
CA CYS A 89 -4.08 1.29 -6.85
C CYS A 89 -3.90 -0.22 -6.62
N LEU A 90 -2.96 -0.88 -7.32
CA LEU A 90 -2.74 -2.32 -7.22
C LEU A 90 -2.12 -2.75 -5.87
N PRO A 91 -1.00 -2.13 -5.39
CA PRO A 91 -0.34 -2.57 -4.16
C PRO A 91 -1.23 -2.47 -2.90
N PRO A 92 -2.05 -1.42 -2.70
CA PRO A 92 -2.88 -1.31 -1.52
C PRO A 92 -4.13 -2.19 -1.53
N CYS A 93 -4.47 -2.82 -2.66
CA CYS A 93 -5.64 -3.69 -2.73
C CYS A 93 -5.36 -5.01 -1.97
N PRO A 94 -6.01 -5.27 -0.82
CA PRO A 94 -5.65 -6.38 0.05
C PRO A 94 -6.04 -7.76 -0.52
N VAL A 95 -6.94 -7.79 -1.50
CA VAL A 95 -7.49 -9.02 -2.08
C VAL A 95 -7.21 -9.18 -3.58
N ASP A 96 -6.36 -8.31 -4.15
CA ASP A 96 -6.06 -8.29 -5.59
C ASP A 96 -7.32 -8.20 -6.50
N ALA A 97 -8.28 -7.39 -6.08
CA ALA A 97 -9.49 -7.16 -6.85
C ALA A 97 -9.27 -6.28 -8.09
N ILE A 98 -8.13 -5.59 -8.20
CA ILE A 98 -7.84 -4.68 -9.32
C ILE A 98 -6.89 -5.35 -10.29
N VAL A 99 -7.27 -5.38 -11.55
CA VAL A 99 -6.46 -5.90 -12.66
C VAL A 99 -6.05 -4.78 -13.60
N GLY A 100 -4.88 -4.92 -14.21
CA GLY A 100 -4.31 -3.96 -15.14
C GLY A 100 -2.78 -4.00 -15.12
N ALA A 101 -2.16 -3.17 -15.94
CA ALA A 101 -0.72 -3.08 -16.07
C ALA A 101 -0.27 -1.63 -16.27
N ARG A 102 1.04 -1.41 -16.19
CA ARG A 102 1.61 -0.08 -16.42
C ARG A 102 1.24 0.44 -17.83
N ARG A 103 0.69 1.64 -17.91
CA ARG A 103 0.20 2.29 -19.15
C ARG A 103 -0.96 1.57 -19.82
N GLN A 104 -1.66 0.71 -19.08
CA GLN A 104 -2.92 0.10 -19.46
C GLN A 104 -3.98 0.55 -18.44
N THR A 105 -5.23 0.67 -18.87
CA THR A 105 -6.33 0.95 -17.96
C THR A 105 -6.46 -0.16 -16.93
N HIS A 106 -6.98 0.21 -15.75
CA HIS A 106 -7.28 -0.76 -14.70
C HIS A 106 -8.77 -0.94 -14.59
N THR A 107 -9.19 -2.14 -14.20
CA THR A 107 -10.59 -2.44 -13.88
C THR A 107 -10.69 -3.20 -12.56
N VAL A 108 -11.86 -3.20 -11.94
CA VAL A 108 -12.11 -3.87 -10.66
C VAL A 108 -12.96 -5.12 -10.92
N ILE A 109 -12.54 -6.25 -10.35
CA ILE A 109 -13.34 -7.45 -10.28
C ILE A 109 -14.32 -7.29 -9.12
N ALA A 110 -15.57 -6.95 -9.42
CA ALA A 110 -16.59 -6.61 -8.43
C ALA A 110 -16.77 -7.70 -7.37
N ASP A 111 -16.87 -8.97 -7.78
CA ASP A 111 -17.07 -10.12 -6.88
C ASP A 111 -15.87 -10.43 -5.97
N VAL A 112 -14.74 -9.75 -6.17
CA VAL A 112 -13.55 -9.87 -5.35
C VAL A 112 -13.34 -8.64 -4.47
N CYS A 113 -13.89 -7.50 -4.86
CA CYS A 113 -13.72 -6.24 -4.15
C CYS A 113 -14.41 -6.28 -2.78
N THR A 114 -13.68 -5.97 -1.71
CA THR A 114 -14.20 -5.95 -0.32
C THR A 114 -14.73 -4.58 0.11
N GLY A 115 -14.70 -3.56 -0.77
CA GLY A 115 -15.14 -2.20 -0.43
C GLY A 115 -14.24 -1.47 0.57
N CYS A 116 -12.99 -1.85 0.68
CA CYS A 116 -12.05 -1.32 1.70
C CYS A 116 -11.59 0.12 1.45
N GLU A 117 -11.81 0.68 0.26
CA GLU A 117 -11.45 2.06 -0.16
C GLU A 117 -9.94 2.37 -0.22
N LEU A 118 -9.06 1.44 0.10
CA LEU A 118 -7.61 1.67 0.14
C LEU A 118 -6.99 2.06 -1.22
N CYS A 119 -7.70 1.80 -2.32
CA CYS A 119 -7.27 2.15 -3.67
C CYS A 119 -7.52 3.62 -4.05
N ILE A 120 -8.37 4.35 -3.31
CA ILE A 120 -8.79 5.72 -3.65
C ILE A 120 -7.65 6.70 -3.42
N ALA A 121 -7.15 6.80 -2.18
CA ALA A 121 -6.13 7.77 -1.79
C ALA A 121 -4.85 7.77 -2.66
N PRO A 122 -4.32 6.64 -3.14
CA PRO A 122 -3.13 6.63 -3.99
C PRO A 122 -3.40 6.99 -5.46
N CYS A 123 -4.66 7.16 -5.87
CA CYS A 123 -4.99 7.50 -7.25
C CYS A 123 -4.68 8.98 -7.56
N PRO A 124 -3.72 9.29 -8.47
CA PRO A 124 -3.31 10.67 -8.71
C PRO A 124 -4.27 11.47 -9.60
N VAL A 125 -5.26 10.80 -10.19
CA VAL A 125 -6.24 11.40 -11.12
C VAL A 125 -7.68 11.23 -10.63
N ASP A 126 -7.89 10.75 -9.41
CA ASP A 126 -9.19 10.57 -8.77
C ASP A 126 -10.23 9.87 -9.66
N CYS A 127 -9.78 8.82 -10.38
CA CYS A 127 -10.64 8.06 -11.29
C CYS A 127 -11.33 6.87 -10.60
N ILE A 128 -11.24 6.73 -9.27
CA ILE A 128 -11.83 5.61 -8.52
C ILE A 128 -12.95 6.14 -7.65
N THR A 129 -14.15 5.58 -7.82
CA THR A 129 -15.32 5.91 -7.01
C THR A 129 -15.88 4.66 -6.35
N MET A 130 -16.58 4.85 -5.23
CA MET A 130 -17.30 3.77 -4.56
C MET A 130 -18.77 3.85 -4.93
N VAL A 131 -19.33 2.72 -5.35
CA VAL A 131 -20.77 2.60 -5.66
C VAL A 131 -21.39 1.51 -4.80
N ALA A 132 -22.69 1.60 -4.55
CA ALA A 132 -23.40 0.52 -3.88
C ALA A 132 -23.28 -0.77 -4.71
N ARG A 133 -23.03 -1.90 -4.04
CA ARG A 133 -22.98 -3.20 -4.71
C ARG A 133 -24.34 -3.53 -5.30
N SER A 134 -24.37 -3.98 -6.54
CA SER A 134 -25.61 -4.44 -7.17
C SER A 134 -26.09 -5.74 -6.53
N SER A 135 -27.40 -5.98 -6.56
CA SER A 135 -28.00 -7.23 -6.07
C SER A 135 -27.58 -8.48 -6.85
N GLU A 136 -27.00 -8.30 -8.03
CA GLU A 136 -26.51 -9.39 -8.89
C GLU A 136 -25.07 -9.80 -8.55
N SER A 137 -24.30 -8.93 -7.90
CA SER A 137 -22.93 -9.22 -7.47
C SER A 137 -22.92 -9.78 -6.06
N HIS A 138 -22.19 -10.88 -5.85
CA HIS A 138 -22.06 -11.50 -4.55
C HIS A 138 -21.03 -10.79 -3.69
N ASP A 139 -21.33 -10.61 -2.40
CA ASP A 139 -20.32 -10.25 -1.43
C ASP A 139 -19.34 -11.42 -1.27
N PRO A 140 -18.03 -11.18 -1.44
CA PRO A 140 -17.07 -12.25 -1.23
C PRO A 140 -17.09 -12.68 0.24
N SER A 141 -17.12 -14.00 0.48
CA SER A 141 -17.17 -14.52 1.85
C SER A 141 -15.91 -14.14 2.65
N PRO A 142 -16.01 -14.00 3.99
CA PRO A 142 -14.86 -13.71 4.84
C PRO A 142 -13.70 -14.69 4.67
N GLU A 143 -13.99 -15.98 4.43
CA GLU A 143 -12.98 -17.02 4.22
C GLU A 143 -12.20 -16.78 2.92
N ILE A 144 -12.91 -16.44 1.83
CA ILE A 144 -12.29 -16.11 0.53
C ILE A 144 -11.45 -14.84 0.68
N ASN A 145 -11.96 -13.81 1.35
CA ASN A 145 -11.26 -12.56 1.58
C ASN A 145 -9.96 -12.80 2.37
N ARG A 146 -10.02 -13.60 3.43
CA ARG A 146 -8.86 -13.98 4.24
C ARG A 146 -7.82 -14.73 3.41
N ALA A 147 -8.24 -15.73 2.65
CA ALA A 147 -7.34 -16.52 1.79
C ALA A 147 -6.65 -15.63 0.74
N ARG A 148 -7.38 -14.71 0.10
CA ARG A 148 -6.82 -13.75 -0.85
C ARG A 148 -5.84 -12.79 -0.19
N TYR A 149 -6.15 -12.29 0.98
CA TYR A 149 -5.25 -11.42 1.75
C TYR A 149 -3.92 -12.09 2.07
N TYR A 150 -3.96 -13.33 2.54
CA TYR A 150 -2.72 -14.07 2.82
C TYR A 150 -1.93 -14.37 1.54
N ALA A 151 -2.59 -14.71 0.45
CA ALA A 151 -1.95 -14.92 -0.84
C ALA A 151 -1.31 -13.61 -1.36
N HIS A 152 -1.99 -12.47 -1.22
CA HIS A 152 -1.49 -11.14 -1.54
C HIS A 152 -0.24 -10.81 -0.72
N THR A 153 -0.31 -10.93 0.60
CA THR A 153 0.80 -10.64 1.52
C THR A 153 2.00 -11.52 1.22
N ALA A 154 1.82 -12.83 1.06
CA ALA A 154 2.89 -13.77 0.71
C ALA A 154 3.55 -13.42 -0.63
N ARG A 155 2.78 -12.95 -1.62
CA ARG A 155 3.31 -12.50 -2.91
C ARG A 155 4.14 -11.23 -2.76
N LEU A 156 3.70 -10.25 -1.97
CA LEU A 156 4.45 -9.04 -1.71
C LEU A 156 5.77 -9.33 -1.00
N THR A 157 5.76 -10.21 0.01
CA THR A 157 6.97 -10.64 0.73
C THR A 157 7.98 -11.28 -0.23
N ARG A 158 7.55 -12.25 -1.04
CA ARG A 158 8.44 -12.88 -2.04
C ARG A 158 9.02 -11.88 -3.04
N ARG A 159 8.23 -10.89 -3.48
CA ARG A 159 8.72 -9.82 -4.37
C ARG A 159 9.77 -8.94 -3.70
N ALA A 160 9.54 -8.57 -2.45
CA ALA A 160 10.49 -7.77 -1.66
C ALA A 160 11.81 -8.52 -1.46
N GLU A 161 11.76 -9.79 -1.09
CA GLU A 161 12.93 -10.66 -0.93
C GLU A 161 13.74 -10.81 -2.25
N THR A 162 13.03 -11.06 -3.36
CA THR A 162 13.65 -11.16 -4.68
C THR A 162 14.34 -9.85 -5.07
N GLN A 163 13.66 -8.72 -4.86
CA GLN A 163 14.21 -7.40 -5.13
C GLN A 163 15.43 -7.09 -4.27
N ALA A 164 15.38 -7.41 -2.99
CA ALA A 164 16.51 -7.24 -2.08
C ALA A 164 17.72 -8.09 -2.50
N ALA A 165 17.51 -9.35 -2.89
CA ALA A 165 18.57 -10.24 -3.40
C ALA A 165 19.21 -9.68 -4.69
N LEU A 166 18.41 -9.19 -5.64
CA LEU A 166 18.92 -8.58 -6.87
C LEU A 166 19.75 -7.32 -6.60
N LEU A 167 19.31 -6.48 -5.65
CA LEU A 167 20.04 -5.27 -5.26
C LEU A 167 21.36 -5.63 -4.56
N ALA A 168 21.38 -6.64 -3.71
CA ALA A 168 22.58 -7.13 -3.05
C ALA A 168 23.60 -7.69 -4.08
N ALA A 169 23.15 -8.49 -5.04
CA ALA A 169 24.00 -9.01 -6.11
C ALA A 169 24.61 -7.87 -6.95
N ARG A 170 23.82 -6.85 -7.31
CA ARG A 170 24.34 -5.68 -8.04
C ARG A 170 25.39 -4.89 -7.28
N LYS A 171 25.23 -4.74 -5.95
CA LYS A 171 26.23 -4.07 -5.10
C LYS A 171 27.55 -4.87 -5.06
N GLN A 172 27.49 -6.19 -4.98
CA GLN A 172 28.68 -7.05 -4.97
C GLN A 172 29.44 -6.96 -6.29
N THR A 173 28.76 -7.01 -7.44
CA THR A 173 29.41 -6.87 -8.76
C THR A 173 30.01 -5.47 -8.96
N ALA A 174 29.34 -4.41 -8.53
CA ALA A 174 29.86 -3.05 -8.60
C ALA A 174 31.09 -2.84 -7.70
N GLY A 175 31.12 -3.44 -6.51
CA GLY A 175 32.26 -3.40 -5.59
C GLY A 175 33.48 -4.18 -6.12
N GLY A 176 33.27 -5.29 -6.83
CA GLY A 176 34.34 -6.08 -7.46
C GLY A 176 35.04 -5.33 -8.59
N LEU A 177 34.31 -4.61 -9.44
CA LEU A 177 34.88 -3.81 -10.53
C LEU A 177 35.72 -2.62 -10.04
N GLY A 178 35.39 -2.07 -8.87
CA GLY A 178 36.17 -0.99 -8.25
C GLY A 178 37.48 -1.45 -7.64
N ALA A 179 37.56 -2.70 -7.18
CA ALA A 179 38.78 -3.26 -6.58
C ALA A 179 39.82 -3.65 -7.65
N GLU A 180 39.42 -4.13 -8.82
CA GLU A 180 40.32 -4.44 -9.91
C GLU A 180 40.89 -3.19 -10.60
N SER A 181 40.10 -2.12 -10.72
CA SER A 181 40.55 -0.84 -11.27
C SER A 181 41.61 -0.15 -10.40
N SER A 182 41.54 -0.27 -9.07
CA SER A 182 42.53 0.30 -8.17
C SER A 182 43.86 -0.50 -8.13
N ALA A 183 43.86 -1.77 -8.45
CA ALA A 183 45.07 -2.60 -8.52
C ALA A 183 45.86 -2.33 -9.81
N GLN A 184 45.20 -2.00 -10.92
CA GLN A 184 45.87 -1.68 -12.21
C GLN A 184 46.45 -0.27 -12.25
N THR A 185 45.88 0.70 -11.52
CA THR A 185 46.45 2.08 -11.43
C THR A 185 47.71 2.14 -10.57
N ALA A 186 47.91 1.23 -9.62
CA ALA A 186 49.10 1.19 -8.78
C ALA A 186 50.36 0.64 -9.51
N ALA A 187 50.20 -0.13 -10.58
CA ALA A 187 51.28 -0.71 -11.34
C ALA A 187 51.83 0.19 -12.48
N SER A 188 51.18 1.31 -12.80
CA SER A 188 51.55 2.17 -13.95
C SER A 188 52.23 3.49 -13.57
N SER A 189 52.51 3.77 -12.29
CA SER A 189 53.04 5.06 -11.85
C SER A 189 54.56 5.10 -11.53
N ALA A 190 55.35 4.24 -12.21
CA ALA A 190 56.81 4.28 -12.12
C ALA A 190 57.45 4.60 -13.48
N HIS A 191 57.21 5.76 -14.04
CA HIS A 191 58.08 6.51 -14.97
C HIS A 191 57.34 7.72 -15.56
N THR A 192 57.69 8.90 -15.15
CA THR A 192 58.09 10.02 -16.00
C THR A 192 58.10 11.33 -15.22
N ALA A 193 59.20 12.04 -15.30
CA ALA A 193 59.55 13.34 -14.67
C ALA A 193 58.73 14.54 -15.19
N PRO A 194 58.77 15.71 -14.52
CA PRO A 194 57.79 16.76 -14.65
C PRO A 194 57.93 17.62 -15.89
N ARG A 195 56.85 18.01 -16.53
CA ARG A 195 56.79 19.13 -17.47
C ARG A 195 55.84 20.21 -16.93
N ASP A 196 56.50 21.27 -16.50
CA ASP A 196 55.95 22.59 -16.20
C ASP A 196 55.15 23.17 -17.38
N ARG A 197 53.92 23.53 -17.19
CA ARG A 197 53.21 24.56 -17.97
C ARG A 197 51.99 25.06 -17.19
N ALA A 198 52.17 26.23 -16.64
CA ALA A 198 51.10 27.09 -16.14
C ALA A 198 50.13 27.50 -17.26
N ARG A 199 48.81 27.43 -16.95
CA ARG A 199 47.79 28.09 -17.76
C ARG A 199 46.73 28.72 -16.86
N PRO A 200 46.33 29.99 -17.09
CA PRO A 200 45.57 30.80 -16.15
C PRO A 200 44.07 30.41 -16.15
N ALA A 201 43.46 30.60 -14.97
CA ALA A 201 42.04 30.39 -14.69
C ALA A 201 41.17 31.41 -15.46
N ALA A 202 40.15 30.92 -16.16
CA ALA A 202 39.03 31.73 -16.66
C ALA A 202 37.86 31.65 -15.68
N SER A 203 37.52 32.79 -15.10
CA SER A 203 36.38 33.01 -14.22
C SER A 203 35.09 33.03 -15.05
N VAL A 204 34.09 32.20 -14.68
CA VAL A 204 32.72 32.21 -15.19
C VAL A 204 31.86 32.97 -14.19
N PRO A 205 31.08 33.99 -14.62
CA PRO A 205 30.17 34.71 -13.72
C PRO A 205 28.89 33.92 -13.50
N PRO A 206 28.20 34.12 -12.33
CA PRO A 206 26.95 33.45 -12.00
C PRO A 206 25.77 34.03 -12.76
N THR A 207 24.89 33.15 -13.24
CA THR A 207 23.58 33.48 -13.86
C THR A 207 22.54 33.89 -12.78
N PRO A 208 21.70 34.90 -13.06
CA PRO A 208 20.72 35.38 -12.09
C PRO A 208 19.48 34.47 -12.02
N HIS A 209 19.04 34.22 -10.78
CA HIS A 209 17.78 33.56 -10.45
C HIS A 209 16.58 34.35 -10.98
N GLN A 210 15.75 33.70 -11.81
CA GLN A 210 14.44 34.21 -12.17
C GLN A 210 13.41 33.77 -11.08
N THR A 211 12.87 34.77 -10.40
CA THR A 211 11.73 34.63 -9.47
C THR A 211 10.43 34.58 -10.27
N HIS A 212 9.66 33.50 -10.13
CA HIS A 212 8.30 33.40 -10.62
C HIS A 212 7.32 34.03 -9.62
N PRO A 213 6.35 34.84 -10.07
CA PRO A 213 5.34 35.43 -9.19
C PRO A 213 4.24 34.41 -8.83
N ALA A 214 3.79 34.50 -7.58
CA ALA A 214 2.69 33.73 -7.00
C ALA A 214 1.36 34.05 -7.72
N ARG A 215 0.61 33.01 -8.11
CA ARG A 215 -0.78 33.12 -8.55
C ARG A 215 -1.70 33.22 -7.33
N THR A 216 -2.31 34.37 -7.15
CA THR A 216 -3.45 34.61 -6.27
C THR A 216 -4.69 33.90 -6.84
N ARG A 217 -5.33 33.08 -6.01
CA ARG A 217 -6.69 32.56 -6.26
C ARG A 217 -7.69 33.55 -5.68
N GLU A 218 -8.56 34.08 -6.51
CA GLU A 218 -9.77 34.74 -6.08
C GLU A 218 -10.90 33.72 -5.87
N PRO A 219 -11.81 33.96 -4.88
CA PRO A 219 -12.97 33.10 -4.65
C PRO A 219 -14.19 33.62 -5.43
N SER A 220 -14.91 32.71 -6.02
CA SER A 220 -16.34 32.89 -6.40
C SER A 220 -17.08 31.61 -6.14
#